data_a253b6b1e7a509894686bf8866ffda83
#
_entry.id   a253b6b1e7a509894686bf8866ffda83
#
_cell.length_a   1.000
_cell.length_b   1.000
_cell.length_c   1.000
_cell.angle_alpha   90.00
_cell.angle_beta   90.00
_cell.angle_gamma   90.00
#
_symmetry.space_group_name_H-M   'P 1'
#
loop_
_entity.id
_entity.type
_entity.pdbx_description
1 polymer ?
#
loop_
_entity_poly.entity_id
_entity_poly.type
_entity_poly.pdbx_seq_one_letter_code
_entity_poly.pdbx_strand_id
1 'polypeptide(L)'
;MNTRTVTSLWVGGELPLMSVLCIKSFLDHGHAFQLFTYRNYDNIPAGTLVRDARDILPEEAIFHDSHNSLAPFSDWFRMKFLSQEGGFWVDMDVICLGDELPASPLWFCREWAEVVAVGAMAFPPGHSVPATLCRLAEDPALRVPWDSPEEVRAKEELLRRVPDVADRRRQVPWGFCGPTGMTRALRHCGLFDRAAPSSHMYPVPWTRWRDCYNGNIRLAGPELSNAWCVHLWGEMARREPDAWENMSRNSMAGELLDRHLPGHAWKPAPGPRKKVNILVGICSCTGAANRRKACRETWLSHPQEGVECRFFLGRRTPLPNEPDVVALWVEDDYRHLPAKGLAFYQYALEH
;
A
#
# COMPACT_ATOMS: atom_id res chain seq x y z
N MET A 1 -16.73 -13.68 -22.55
CA MET A 1 -15.97 -12.78 -21.67
C MET A 1 -16.76 -12.63 -20.38
N ASN A 2 -16.12 -12.89 -19.25
CA ASN A 2 -16.80 -12.81 -17.94
C ASN A 2 -16.56 -11.40 -17.37
N THR A 3 -17.28 -10.42 -17.95
CA THR A 3 -17.18 -9.02 -17.51
C THR A 3 -17.70 -8.87 -16.09
N ARG A 4 -16.91 -8.21 -15.22
CA ARG A 4 -17.29 -7.89 -13.84
C ARG A 4 -17.33 -6.41 -13.61
N THR A 5 -18.19 -5.99 -12.69
CA THR A 5 -18.07 -4.69 -12.07
C THR A 5 -17.13 -4.81 -10.88
N VAL A 6 -16.02 -4.07 -10.91
CA VAL A 6 -15.12 -3.89 -9.78
C VAL A 6 -15.39 -2.55 -9.12
N THR A 7 -15.21 -2.47 -7.82
CA THR A 7 -15.56 -1.28 -7.02
C THR A 7 -14.37 -0.82 -6.20
N SER A 8 -14.19 0.49 -6.11
CA SER A 8 -13.18 1.12 -5.27
C SER A 8 -13.66 2.43 -4.67
N LEU A 9 -12.85 3.01 -3.79
CA LEU A 9 -13.05 4.31 -3.17
C LEU A 9 -11.86 5.21 -3.43
N TRP A 10 -12.12 6.49 -3.71
CA TRP A 10 -11.11 7.53 -3.67
C TRP A 10 -11.50 8.65 -2.69
N VAL A 11 -10.58 8.98 -1.79
CA VAL A 11 -10.69 10.08 -0.84
C VAL A 11 -9.41 10.90 -0.91
N GLY A 12 -9.53 12.19 -1.19
CA GLY A 12 -8.38 13.09 -1.25
C GLY A 12 -8.48 14.13 -2.36
N GLY A 13 -7.33 14.54 -2.90
CA GLY A 13 -7.23 15.42 -4.07
C GLY A 13 -7.51 14.68 -5.39
N GLU A 14 -7.01 15.22 -6.50
CA GLU A 14 -7.06 14.53 -7.80
C GLU A 14 -6.46 13.12 -7.73
N LEU A 15 -6.92 12.25 -8.61
CA LEU A 15 -6.41 10.89 -8.67
C LEU A 15 -4.93 10.92 -9.07
N PRO A 16 -4.04 10.28 -8.29
CA PRO A 16 -2.67 10.11 -8.74
C PRO A 16 -2.61 9.19 -9.97
N LEU A 17 -1.55 9.30 -10.74
CA LEU A 17 -1.36 8.53 -11.97
C LEU A 17 -1.54 7.02 -11.78
N MET A 18 -1.11 6.48 -10.64
CA MET A 18 -1.32 5.06 -10.29
C MET A 18 -2.81 4.70 -10.20
N SER A 19 -3.63 5.56 -9.61
CA SER A 19 -5.07 5.33 -9.50
C SER A 19 -5.78 5.47 -10.86
N VAL A 20 -5.32 6.39 -11.70
CA VAL A 20 -5.78 6.50 -13.10
C VAL A 20 -5.42 5.23 -13.87
N LEU A 21 -4.20 4.71 -13.71
CA LEU A 21 -3.73 3.46 -14.29
C LEU A 21 -4.58 2.26 -13.82
N CYS A 22 -4.87 2.18 -12.51
CA CYS A 22 -5.75 1.17 -11.95
C CYS A 22 -7.09 1.13 -12.71
N ILE A 23 -7.82 2.24 -12.73
CA ILE A 23 -9.13 2.32 -13.39
C ILE A 23 -9.03 1.93 -14.87
N LYS A 24 -8.06 2.53 -15.59
CA LYS A 24 -7.86 2.27 -17.02
C LYS A 24 -7.58 0.81 -17.32
N SER A 25 -6.79 0.15 -16.51
CA SER A 25 -6.47 -1.27 -16.72
C SER A 25 -7.72 -2.16 -16.71
N PHE A 26 -8.65 -1.94 -15.78
CA PHE A 26 -9.90 -2.70 -15.74
C PHE A 26 -10.81 -2.36 -16.92
N LEU A 27 -10.96 -1.08 -17.27
CA LEU A 27 -11.79 -0.66 -18.40
C LEU A 27 -11.26 -1.22 -19.72
N ASP A 28 -9.96 -1.19 -19.96
CA ASP A 28 -9.32 -1.68 -21.18
C ASP A 28 -9.44 -3.20 -21.34
N HIS A 29 -9.56 -3.93 -20.23
CA HIS A 29 -9.86 -5.36 -20.21
C HIS A 29 -11.37 -5.66 -20.19
N GLY A 30 -12.23 -4.68 -20.47
CA GLY A 30 -13.67 -4.84 -20.63
C GLY A 30 -14.46 -4.99 -19.33
N HIS A 31 -13.85 -4.77 -18.17
CA HIS A 31 -14.56 -4.75 -16.90
C HIS A 31 -15.18 -3.39 -16.64
N ALA A 32 -16.35 -3.35 -16.00
CA ALA A 32 -16.91 -2.10 -15.51
C ALA A 32 -16.15 -1.69 -14.22
N PHE A 33 -15.80 -0.40 -14.13
CA PHE A 33 -15.18 0.14 -12.91
C PHE A 33 -16.13 1.13 -12.23
N GLN A 34 -16.49 0.83 -10.99
CA GLN A 34 -17.31 1.69 -10.14
C GLN A 34 -16.41 2.37 -9.11
N LEU A 35 -16.39 3.70 -9.11
CA LEU A 35 -15.61 4.51 -8.20
C LEU A 35 -16.51 5.32 -7.27
N PHE A 36 -16.42 5.07 -5.98
CA PHE A 36 -17.03 5.92 -4.98
C PHE A 36 -16.14 7.12 -4.68
N THR A 37 -16.73 8.33 -4.66
CA THR A 37 -16.02 9.58 -4.35
C THR A 37 -16.93 10.49 -3.54
N TYR A 38 -16.34 11.39 -2.73
CA TYR A 38 -17.06 12.46 -2.04
C TYR A 38 -17.12 13.76 -2.86
N ARG A 39 -16.38 13.82 -3.97
CA ARG A 39 -16.22 15.00 -4.82
C ARG A 39 -16.10 14.60 -6.29
N ASN A 40 -16.34 15.55 -7.18
CA ASN A 40 -16.03 15.37 -8.58
C ASN A 40 -14.53 15.60 -8.83
N TYR A 41 -13.95 14.81 -9.73
CA TYR A 41 -12.57 14.93 -10.18
C TYR A 41 -12.52 14.91 -11.70
N ASP A 42 -11.82 15.87 -12.30
CA ASP A 42 -11.75 16.03 -13.76
C ASP A 42 -10.89 14.94 -14.42
N ASN A 43 -10.01 14.31 -13.66
CA ASN A 43 -9.09 13.31 -14.17
C ASN A 43 -9.55 11.84 -13.99
N ILE A 44 -10.83 11.62 -13.69
CA ILE A 44 -11.40 10.27 -13.69
C ILE A 44 -11.49 9.78 -15.15
N PRO A 45 -10.94 8.58 -15.45
CA PRO A 45 -11.02 8.01 -16.81
C PRO A 45 -12.45 7.88 -17.32
N ALA A 46 -12.67 8.25 -18.59
CA ALA A 46 -13.96 8.08 -19.24
C ALA A 46 -14.40 6.60 -19.21
N GLY A 47 -15.68 6.34 -18.98
CA GLY A 47 -16.24 5.00 -18.81
C GLY A 47 -16.31 4.52 -17.37
N THR A 48 -15.74 5.26 -16.41
CA THR A 48 -15.88 4.98 -14.97
C THR A 48 -17.31 5.29 -14.50
N LEU A 49 -17.91 4.38 -13.75
CA LEU A 49 -19.20 4.57 -13.08
C LEU A 49 -18.94 5.28 -11.74
N VAL A 50 -19.12 6.60 -11.71
CA VAL A 50 -18.92 7.38 -10.47
C VAL A 50 -20.17 7.30 -9.59
N ARG A 51 -19.98 7.01 -8.29
CA ARG A 51 -21.04 7.02 -7.27
C ARG A 51 -20.67 7.92 -6.11
N ASP A 52 -21.68 8.47 -5.47
CA ASP A 52 -21.48 9.25 -4.25
C ASP A 52 -21.11 8.31 -3.09
N ALA A 53 -19.95 8.55 -2.47
CA ALA A 53 -19.48 7.76 -1.33
C ALA A 53 -20.38 7.96 -0.08
N ARG A 54 -21.17 9.03 -0.02
CA ARG A 54 -22.15 9.28 1.04
C ARG A 54 -23.26 8.24 1.09
N ASP A 55 -23.52 7.52 -0.03
CA ASP A 55 -24.46 6.39 -0.05
C ASP A 55 -24.03 5.24 0.89
N ILE A 56 -22.73 5.15 1.19
CA ILE A 56 -22.13 4.10 2.04
C ILE A 56 -21.76 4.65 3.42
N LEU A 57 -20.99 5.74 3.45
CA LEU A 57 -20.58 6.44 4.68
C LEU A 57 -20.64 7.96 4.48
N PRO A 58 -21.13 8.72 5.46
CA PRO A 58 -21.16 10.18 5.37
C PRO A 58 -19.74 10.76 5.35
N GLU A 59 -19.55 11.91 4.73
CA GLU A 59 -18.24 12.56 4.58
C GLU A 59 -17.60 12.92 5.94
N GLU A 60 -18.42 13.25 6.93
CA GLU A 60 -18.02 13.58 8.30
C GLU A 60 -17.43 12.36 9.04
N ALA A 61 -17.66 11.16 8.54
CA ALA A 61 -17.09 9.94 9.08
C ALA A 61 -15.64 9.72 8.66
N ILE A 62 -15.11 10.52 7.72
CA ILE A 62 -13.71 10.42 7.29
C ILE A 62 -12.78 10.75 8.46
N PHE A 63 -11.84 9.87 8.73
CA PHE A 63 -10.82 10.08 9.74
C PHE A 63 -9.46 9.56 9.28
N HIS A 64 -8.41 10.08 9.91
CA HIS A 64 -7.05 9.60 9.78
C HIS A 64 -6.63 8.95 11.09
N ASP A 65 -5.80 7.93 11.01
CA ASP A 65 -5.17 7.33 12.19
C ASP A 65 -4.05 8.21 12.76
N SER A 66 -3.39 7.74 13.81
CA SER A 66 -2.28 8.44 14.45
C SER A 66 -1.06 8.67 13.56
N HIS A 67 -0.99 8.00 12.39
CA HIS A 67 0.07 8.13 11.39
C HIS A 67 -0.36 8.98 10.18
N ASN A 68 -1.49 9.68 10.30
CA ASN A 68 -2.11 10.45 9.22
C ASN A 68 -2.47 9.60 7.99
N SER A 69 -2.86 8.34 8.20
CA SER A 69 -3.29 7.43 7.16
C SER A 69 -4.82 7.33 7.09
N LEU A 70 -5.36 7.26 5.87
CA LEU A 70 -6.77 6.96 5.58
C LEU A 70 -7.06 5.44 5.54
N ALA A 71 -6.05 4.58 5.70
CA ALA A 71 -6.23 3.13 5.56
C ALA A 71 -7.34 2.56 6.46
N PRO A 72 -7.45 2.90 7.76
CA PRO A 72 -8.54 2.39 8.60
C PRO A 72 -9.93 2.88 8.17
N PHE A 73 -10.05 4.10 7.64
CA PHE A 73 -11.30 4.57 7.05
C PHE A 73 -11.64 3.81 5.77
N SER A 74 -10.67 3.58 4.89
CA SER A 74 -10.85 2.78 3.68
C SER A 74 -11.25 1.34 4.00
N ASP A 75 -10.65 0.74 5.03
CA ASP A 75 -11.04 -0.58 5.52
C ASP A 75 -12.50 -0.60 6.00
N TRP A 76 -12.92 0.40 6.75
CA TRP A 76 -14.32 0.52 7.19
C TRP A 76 -15.28 0.66 6.00
N PHE A 77 -14.99 1.57 5.07
CA PHE A 77 -15.81 1.80 3.89
C PHE A 77 -15.98 0.52 3.05
N ARG A 78 -14.87 -0.17 2.76
CA ARG A 78 -14.88 -1.41 1.98
C ARG A 78 -15.68 -2.51 2.65
N MET A 79 -15.57 -2.68 3.98
CA MET A 79 -16.35 -3.66 4.72
C MET A 79 -17.84 -3.30 4.76
N LYS A 80 -18.17 -2.01 4.87
CA LYS A 80 -19.54 -1.50 4.81
C LYS A 80 -20.17 -1.79 3.45
N PHE A 81 -19.49 -1.38 2.37
CA PHE A 81 -19.92 -1.64 1.01
C PHE A 81 -20.14 -3.14 0.76
N LEU A 82 -19.15 -3.98 1.05
CA LEU A 82 -19.25 -5.43 0.84
C LEU A 82 -20.35 -6.09 1.69
N SER A 83 -20.60 -5.58 2.89
CA SER A 83 -21.68 -6.11 3.73
C SER A 83 -23.07 -5.74 3.22
N GLN A 84 -23.23 -4.57 2.61
CA GLN A 84 -24.51 -4.05 2.14
C GLN A 84 -24.84 -4.48 0.72
N GLU A 85 -23.96 -4.17 -0.21
CA GLU A 85 -24.19 -4.38 -1.65
C GLU A 85 -23.50 -5.64 -2.17
N GLY A 86 -22.47 -6.10 -1.48
CA GLY A 86 -21.60 -7.15 -2.01
C GLY A 86 -20.79 -6.68 -3.22
N GLY A 87 -20.21 -7.63 -3.96
CA GLY A 87 -19.49 -7.32 -5.19
C GLY A 87 -17.99 -7.57 -5.11
N PHE A 88 -17.24 -7.03 -6.06
CA PHE A 88 -15.81 -7.19 -6.16
C PHE A 88 -15.11 -5.87 -5.85
N TRP A 89 -14.38 -5.84 -4.75
CA TRP A 89 -13.56 -4.71 -4.32
C TRP A 89 -12.14 -4.82 -4.88
N VAL A 90 -11.56 -3.68 -5.29
CA VAL A 90 -10.13 -3.54 -5.58
C VAL A 90 -9.60 -2.25 -4.97
N ASP A 91 -8.35 -2.26 -4.49
CA ASP A 91 -7.66 -1.04 -4.08
C ASP A 91 -7.15 -0.28 -5.30
N MET A 92 -6.94 1.04 -5.17
CA MET A 92 -6.59 1.95 -6.27
C MET A 92 -5.16 1.82 -6.79
N ASP A 93 -4.43 0.80 -6.36
CA ASP A 93 -3.09 0.40 -6.79
C ASP A 93 -3.03 -1.07 -7.27
N VAL A 94 -4.20 -1.66 -7.51
CA VAL A 94 -4.35 -2.98 -8.15
C VAL A 94 -4.56 -2.79 -9.65
N ILE A 95 -3.71 -3.40 -10.47
CA ILE A 95 -3.75 -3.27 -11.93
C ILE A 95 -4.24 -4.59 -12.54
N CYS A 96 -5.24 -4.52 -13.39
CA CYS A 96 -5.78 -5.65 -14.14
C CYS A 96 -4.80 -6.08 -15.24
N LEU A 97 -4.59 -7.38 -15.39
CA LEU A 97 -3.66 -7.95 -16.38
C LEU A 97 -4.36 -8.72 -17.50
N GLY A 98 -5.66 -8.98 -17.39
CA GLY A 98 -6.39 -9.76 -18.38
C GLY A 98 -7.91 -9.65 -18.29
N ASP A 99 -8.58 -10.27 -19.24
CA ASP A 99 -10.05 -10.17 -19.42
C ASP A 99 -10.83 -11.09 -18.45
N GLU A 100 -10.14 -11.89 -17.66
CA GLU A 100 -10.75 -12.80 -16.71
C GLU A 100 -10.50 -12.40 -15.27
N LEU A 101 -11.59 -12.29 -14.52
CA LEU A 101 -11.57 -12.15 -13.05
C LEU A 101 -12.33 -13.33 -12.43
N PRO A 102 -12.12 -13.60 -11.12
CA PRO A 102 -12.80 -14.68 -10.43
C PRO A 102 -14.31 -14.62 -10.60
N ALA A 103 -14.92 -15.69 -11.12
CA ALA A 103 -16.36 -15.75 -11.35
C ALA A 103 -17.17 -15.91 -10.03
N SER A 104 -16.54 -16.45 -8.98
CA SER A 104 -17.20 -16.68 -7.68
C SER A 104 -17.64 -15.37 -7.03
N PRO A 105 -18.87 -15.28 -6.48
CA PRO A 105 -19.28 -14.15 -5.68
C PRO A 105 -18.58 -14.09 -4.31
N LEU A 106 -17.95 -15.19 -3.89
CA LEU A 106 -17.11 -15.27 -2.69
C LEU A 106 -15.69 -15.62 -3.15
N TRP A 107 -14.82 -14.63 -3.13
CA TRP A 107 -13.43 -14.80 -3.52
C TRP A 107 -12.52 -13.85 -2.73
N PHE A 108 -11.39 -14.36 -2.31
CA PHE A 108 -10.30 -13.62 -1.67
C PHE A 108 -9.02 -14.43 -1.84
N CYS A 109 -7.86 -13.78 -1.73
CA CYS A 109 -6.58 -14.45 -1.90
C CYS A 109 -5.62 -14.15 -0.75
N ARG A 110 -4.60 -14.97 -0.65
CA ARG A 110 -3.50 -14.77 0.30
C ARG A 110 -2.59 -13.66 -0.21
N GLU A 111 -2.05 -12.88 0.71
CA GLU A 111 -0.89 -12.03 0.47
C GLU A 111 0.40 -12.85 0.62
N TRP A 112 0.46 -13.66 1.69
CA TRP A 112 1.41 -14.75 1.89
C TRP A 112 0.75 -15.91 2.65
N ALA A 113 1.52 -16.95 3.00
CA ALA A 113 0.99 -18.21 3.54
C ALA A 113 -0.04 -18.03 4.69
N GLU A 114 0.20 -17.08 5.59
CA GLU A 114 -0.58 -16.94 6.83
C GLU A 114 -1.55 -15.75 6.82
N VAL A 115 -1.57 -14.93 5.78
CA VAL A 115 -2.35 -13.69 5.73
C VAL A 115 -3.18 -13.62 4.46
N VAL A 116 -4.46 -13.29 4.63
CA VAL A 116 -5.37 -12.97 3.53
C VAL A 116 -5.35 -11.46 3.31
N ALA A 117 -5.13 -11.07 2.06
CA ALA A 117 -5.13 -9.68 1.64
C ALA A 117 -6.55 -9.09 1.57
N VAL A 118 -6.63 -7.78 1.59
CA VAL A 118 -7.89 -7.03 1.45
C VAL A 118 -7.92 -6.08 0.25
N GLY A 119 -6.80 -5.96 -0.47
CA GLY A 119 -6.68 -5.09 -1.65
C GLY A 119 -7.47 -5.57 -2.86
N ALA A 120 -7.88 -6.86 -2.90
CA ALA A 120 -8.82 -7.38 -3.88
C ALA A 120 -9.60 -8.55 -3.28
N MET A 121 -10.93 -8.48 -3.31
CA MET A 121 -11.81 -9.50 -2.76
C MET A 121 -13.26 -9.35 -3.24
N ALA A 122 -14.00 -10.43 -3.19
CA ALA A 122 -15.43 -10.45 -3.49
C ALA A 122 -16.22 -11.13 -2.37
N PHE A 123 -17.34 -10.55 -2.00
CA PHE A 123 -18.30 -11.12 -1.06
C PHE A 123 -19.73 -10.94 -1.56
N PRO A 124 -20.63 -11.90 -1.36
CA PRO A 124 -22.04 -11.67 -1.60
C PRO A 124 -22.61 -10.71 -0.54
N PRO A 125 -23.66 -9.93 -0.86
CA PRO A 125 -24.30 -9.04 0.11
C PRO A 125 -24.77 -9.81 1.35
N GLY A 126 -24.67 -9.19 2.51
CA GLY A 126 -25.07 -9.78 3.79
C GLY A 126 -24.10 -10.84 4.35
N HIS A 127 -22.95 -11.08 3.72
CA HIS A 127 -22.00 -12.06 4.24
C HIS A 127 -21.45 -11.67 5.61
N SER A 128 -21.41 -12.65 6.55
CA SER A 128 -21.08 -12.41 7.96
C SER A 128 -19.67 -11.84 8.19
N VAL A 129 -18.68 -12.19 7.35
CA VAL A 129 -17.29 -11.70 7.50
C VAL A 129 -17.20 -10.19 7.31
N PRO A 130 -17.57 -9.58 6.15
CA PRO A 130 -17.52 -8.12 6.02
C PRO A 130 -18.51 -7.43 6.99
N ALA A 131 -19.67 -8.02 7.31
CA ALA A 131 -20.60 -7.46 8.27
C ALA A 131 -19.99 -7.35 9.68
N THR A 132 -19.28 -8.37 10.14
CA THR A 132 -18.62 -8.34 11.46
C THR A 132 -17.43 -7.37 11.47
N LEU A 133 -16.61 -7.35 10.41
CA LEU A 133 -15.49 -6.42 10.30
C LEU A 133 -15.95 -4.96 10.17
N CYS A 134 -17.07 -4.71 9.49
CA CYS A 134 -17.71 -3.39 9.46
C CYS A 134 -18.10 -2.92 10.87
N ARG A 135 -18.78 -3.74 11.64
CA ARG A 135 -19.15 -3.41 13.04
C ARG A 135 -17.92 -3.18 13.92
N LEU A 136 -16.86 -3.97 13.70
CA LEU A 136 -15.60 -3.81 14.41
C LEU A 136 -14.88 -2.50 14.02
N ALA A 137 -14.99 -2.07 12.78
CA ALA A 137 -14.49 -0.77 12.33
C ALA A 137 -15.36 0.40 12.85
N GLU A 138 -16.68 0.18 12.99
CA GLU A 138 -17.61 1.14 13.60
C GLU A 138 -17.29 1.36 15.08
N ASP A 139 -17.00 0.30 15.84
CA ASP A 139 -16.49 0.40 17.21
C ASP A 139 -15.35 -0.60 17.47
N PRO A 140 -14.11 -0.14 17.55
CA PRO A 140 -12.95 -1.00 17.81
C PRO A 140 -12.98 -1.74 19.16
N ALA A 141 -13.80 -1.29 20.10
CA ALA A 141 -14.01 -1.95 21.38
C ALA A 141 -15.08 -3.07 21.33
N LEU A 142 -15.73 -3.28 20.17
CA LEU A 142 -16.65 -4.37 19.97
C LEU A 142 -15.96 -5.71 20.20
N ARG A 143 -16.52 -6.55 21.07
CA ARG A 143 -16.06 -7.93 21.23
C ARG A 143 -16.49 -8.78 20.05
N VAL A 144 -15.53 -9.59 19.56
CA VAL A 144 -15.76 -10.53 18.47
C VAL A 144 -15.42 -11.96 18.91
N PRO A 145 -16.00 -12.98 18.25
CA PRO A 145 -15.85 -14.37 18.72
C PRO A 145 -14.43 -14.92 18.76
N TRP A 146 -13.49 -14.29 18.05
CA TRP A 146 -12.10 -14.70 18.01
C TRP A 146 -11.17 -13.87 18.92
N ASP A 147 -11.73 -13.02 19.77
CA ASP A 147 -10.91 -12.27 20.73
C ASP A 147 -10.35 -13.20 21.82
N SER A 148 -9.07 -13.06 22.10
CA SER A 148 -8.45 -13.70 23.25
C SER A 148 -8.92 -13.04 24.57
N PRO A 149 -8.77 -13.69 25.72
CA PRO A 149 -9.10 -13.08 27.01
C PRO A 149 -8.32 -11.77 27.27
N GLU A 150 -7.10 -11.64 26.75
CA GLU A 150 -6.28 -10.44 26.83
C GLU A 150 -6.85 -9.32 25.98
N GLU A 151 -7.30 -9.63 24.76
CA GLU A 151 -7.93 -8.66 23.85
C GLU A 151 -9.28 -8.18 24.39
N VAL A 152 -10.07 -9.06 25.01
CA VAL A 152 -11.30 -8.66 25.69
C VAL A 152 -11.00 -7.64 26.78
N ARG A 153 -10.00 -7.90 27.64
CA ARG A 153 -9.59 -6.94 28.69
C ARG A 153 -9.08 -5.62 28.10
N ALA A 154 -8.29 -5.70 27.02
CA ALA A 154 -7.79 -4.50 26.33
C ALA A 154 -8.92 -3.65 25.74
N LYS A 155 -9.96 -4.27 25.18
CA LYS A 155 -11.17 -3.58 24.67
C LYS A 155 -11.98 -2.94 25.79
N GLU A 156 -12.13 -3.61 26.94
CA GLU A 156 -12.77 -3.04 28.13
C GLU A 156 -12.01 -1.84 28.68
N GLU A 157 -10.67 -1.91 28.68
CA GLU A 157 -9.82 -0.80 29.06
C GLU A 157 -9.92 0.36 28.07
N LEU A 158 -9.94 0.06 26.76
CA LEU A 158 -10.12 1.06 25.72
C LEU A 158 -11.44 1.80 25.89
N LEU A 159 -12.54 1.11 26.17
CA LEU A 159 -13.86 1.70 26.46
C LEU A 159 -13.81 2.66 27.65
N ARG A 160 -13.11 2.28 28.72
CA ARG A 160 -12.98 3.13 29.92
C ARG A 160 -12.13 4.37 29.68
N ARG A 161 -11.01 4.20 28.99
CA ARG A 161 -10.02 5.25 28.72
C ARG A 161 -10.47 6.23 27.62
N VAL A 162 -11.16 5.74 26.61
CA VAL A 162 -11.57 6.50 25.42
C VAL A 162 -13.08 6.31 25.20
N PRO A 163 -13.94 7.07 25.91
CA PRO A 163 -15.38 6.93 25.81
C PRO A 163 -15.95 7.25 24.43
N ASP A 164 -15.34 8.21 23.71
CA ASP A 164 -15.77 8.60 22.37
C ASP A 164 -15.35 7.56 21.33
N VAL A 165 -16.30 7.15 20.51
CA VAL A 165 -16.06 6.11 19.48
C VAL A 165 -15.20 6.61 18.31
N ALA A 166 -15.30 7.90 17.95
CA ALA A 166 -14.49 8.45 16.88
C ALA A 166 -13.01 8.50 17.30
N ASP A 167 -12.74 8.80 18.57
CA ASP A 167 -11.39 8.76 19.11
C ASP A 167 -10.84 7.34 19.22
N ARG A 168 -11.69 6.33 19.51
CA ARG A 168 -11.27 4.93 19.46
C ARG A 168 -10.86 4.49 18.05
N ARG A 169 -11.58 4.92 17.01
CA ARG A 169 -11.26 4.60 15.61
C ARG A 169 -9.89 5.11 15.20
N ARG A 170 -9.44 6.26 15.71
CA ARG A 170 -8.13 6.84 15.42
C ARG A 170 -6.97 6.09 16.07
N GLN A 171 -7.24 5.24 17.06
CA GLN A 171 -6.23 4.54 17.86
C GLN A 171 -6.04 3.07 17.45
N VAL A 172 -6.75 2.60 16.42
CA VAL A 172 -6.59 1.21 15.96
C VAL A 172 -5.23 0.98 15.32
N PRO A 173 -4.60 -0.17 15.57
CA PRO A 173 -3.39 -0.54 14.86
C PRO A 173 -3.69 -0.77 13.37
N TRP A 174 -2.68 -0.58 12.54
CA TRP A 174 -2.76 -0.86 11.12
C TRP A 174 -3.24 -2.30 10.86
N GLY A 175 -4.13 -2.47 9.87
CA GLY A 175 -4.67 -3.77 9.48
C GLY A 175 -5.71 -4.35 10.43
N PHE A 176 -6.14 -3.62 11.46
CA PHE A 176 -7.10 -4.08 12.48
C PHE A 176 -8.39 -4.65 11.87
N CYS A 177 -9.02 -3.95 10.94
CA CYS A 177 -10.13 -4.43 10.10
C CYS A 177 -9.68 -4.79 8.67
N GLY A 178 -8.42 -4.57 8.35
CA GLY A 178 -7.76 -4.93 7.12
C GLY A 178 -7.24 -6.38 7.12
N PRO A 179 -6.01 -6.64 6.67
CA PRO A 179 -5.49 -8.01 6.50
C PRO A 179 -5.52 -8.84 7.78
N THR A 180 -5.21 -8.25 8.93
CA THR A 180 -5.23 -8.95 10.23
C THR A 180 -6.65 -9.36 10.62
N GLY A 181 -7.59 -8.41 10.58
CA GLY A 181 -8.98 -8.66 10.93
C GLY A 181 -9.63 -9.67 9.97
N MET A 182 -9.40 -9.50 8.66
CA MET A 182 -9.90 -10.41 7.62
C MET A 182 -9.40 -11.83 7.84
N THR A 183 -8.10 -12.01 8.05
CA THR A 183 -7.50 -13.34 8.28
C THR A 183 -8.11 -14.04 9.49
N ARG A 184 -8.29 -13.31 10.60
CA ARG A 184 -8.87 -13.85 11.84
C ARG A 184 -10.35 -14.22 11.64
N ALA A 185 -11.12 -13.36 10.99
CA ALA A 185 -12.51 -13.62 10.68
C ALA A 185 -12.69 -14.87 9.80
N LEU A 186 -11.88 -14.99 8.75
CA LEU A 186 -11.91 -16.14 7.85
C LEU A 186 -11.49 -17.45 8.55
N ARG A 187 -10.48 -17.41 9.42
CA ARG A 187 -10.08 -18.56 10.24
C ARG A 187 -11.22 -18.98 11.17
N HIS A 188 -11.84 -18.02 11.86
CA HIS A 188 -12.99 -18.29 12.73
C HIS A 188 -14.17 -18.92 11.99
N CYS A 189 -14.44 -18.47 10.76
CA CYS A 189 -15.53 -19.02 9.93
C CYS A 189 -15.15 -20.30 9.17
N GLY A 190 -13.94 -20.84 9.33
CA GLY A 190 -13.48 -22.03 8.59
C GLY A 190 -13.30 -21.79 7.09
N LEU A 191 -13.10 -20.53 6.68
CA LEU A 191 -12.98 -20.14 5.27
C LEU A 191 -11.53 -19.86 4.83
N PHE A 192 -10.58 -19.83 5.76
CA PHE A 192 -9.19 -19.44 5.49
C PHE A 192 -8.54 -20.28 4.37
N ASP A 193 -8.78 -21.59 4.36
CA ASP A 193 -8.19 -22.49 3.36
C ASP A 193 -8.83 -22.40 1.97
N ARG A 194 -9.92 -21.63 1.83
CA ARG A 194 -10.51 -21.28 0.54
C ARG A 194 -9.82 -20.10 -0.14
N ALA A 195 -8.90 -19.43 0.55
CA ALA A 195 -8.16 -18.32 -0.03
C ALA A 195 -7.33 -18.78 -1.24
N ALA A 196 -7.52 -18.09 -2.35
CA ALA A 196 -6.73 -18.31 -3.56
C ALA A 196 -5.23 -18.03 -3.33
N PRO A 197 -4.34 -18.60 -4.15
CA PRO A 197 -2.91 -18.33 -4.05
C PRO A 197 -2.57 -16.85 -4.25
N SER A 198 -1.52 -16.37 -3.58
CA SER A 198 -1.02 -14.99 -3.74
C SER A 198 -0.62 -14.67 -5.18
N SER A 199 -0.18 -15.67 -5.95
CA SER A 199 0.19 -15.50 -7.37
C SER A 199 -0.91 -14.90 -8.25
N HIS A 200 -2.18 -14.95 -7.84
CA HIS A 200 -3.29 -14.38 -8.62
C HIS A 200 -3.36 -12.83 -8.53
N MET A 201 -2.97 -12.23 -7.41
CA MET A 201 -3.12 -10.78 -7.16
C MET A 201 -1.87 -10.12 -6.57
N TYR A 202 -1.01 -10.91 -5.92
CA TYR A 202 0.20 -10.47 -5.24
C TYR A 202 1.42 -11.28 -5.73
N PRO A 203 1.64 -11.37 -7.06
CA PRO A 203 2.78 -12.11 -7.61
C PRO A 203 4.12 -11.52 -7.17
N VAL A 204 4.14 -10.22 -6.86
CA VAL A 204 5.30 -9.54 -6.28
C VAL A 204 5.00 -9.29 -4.79
N PRO A 205 5.72 -9.94 -3.86
CA PRO A 205 5.48 -9.74 -2.43
C PRO A 205 5.92 -8.35 -1.98
N TRP A 206 5.34 -7.86 -0.87
CA TRP A 206 5.65 -6.53 -0.33
C TRP A 206 7.15 -6.33 -0.02
N THR A 207 7.88 -7.38 0.31
CA THR A 207 9.33 -7.33 0.56
C THR A 207 10.14 -7.02 -0.70
N ARG A 208 9.55 -7.23 -1.88
CA ARG A 208 10.15 -6.99 -3.20
C ARG A 208 9.39 -5.92 -3.99
N TRP A 209 8.62 -5.07 -3.33
CA TRP A 209 7.74 -4.11 -3.98
C TRP A 209 8.44 -3.19 -5.00
N ARG A 210 9.74 -2.87 -4.76
CA ARG A 210 10.54 -2.05 -5.69
C ARG A 210 10.76 -2.73 -7.04
N ASP A 211 10.67 -4.06 -7.10
CA ASP A 211 10.80 -4.80 -8.36
C ASP A 211 9.68 -4.50 -9.34
N CYS A 212 8.57 -3.93 -8.86
CA CYS A 212 7.52 -3.39 -9.73
C CYS A 212 8.03 -2.21 -10.59
N TYR A 213 9.06 -1.47 -10.14
CA TYR A 213 9.46 -0.18 -10.68
C TYR A 213 10.88 -0.14 -11.27
N ASN A 214 11.75 -1.05 -10.86
CA ASN A 214 13.20 -1.00 -11.20
C ASN A 214 13.60 -1.80 -12.44
N GLY A 215 12.69 -2.58 -13.02
CA GLY A 215 12.95 -3.41 -14.20
C GLY A 215 13.41 -4.84 -13.89
N ASN A 216 13.49 -5.25 -12.62
CA ASN A 216 13.77 -6.63 -12.24
C ASN A 216 12.62 -7.58 -12.61
N ILE A 217 11.40 -7.08 -12.64
CA ILE A 217 10.21 -7.81 -13.09
C ILE A 217 9.64 -7.12 -14.34
N ARG A 218 9.32 -7.92 -15.33
CA ARG A 218 8.72 -7.49 -16.59
C ARG A 218 7.30 -8.05 -16.70
N LEU A 219 6.47 -7.37 -17.48
CA LEU A 219 5.08 -7.79 -17.69
C LEU A 219 4.95 -9.17 -18.32
N ALA A 220 5.90 -9.55 -19.17
CA ALA A 220 5.99 -10.88 -19.75
C ALA A 220 6.80 -11.88 -18.89
N GLY A 221 7.17 -11.51 -17.66
CA GLY A 221 7.97 -12.35 -16.77
C GLY A 221 7.18 -13.55 -16.22
N PRO A 222 7.89 -14.60 -15.82
CA PRO A 222 7.27 -15.83 -15.31
C PRO A 222 6.51 -15.59 -13.99
N GLU A 223 6.86 -14.55 -13.23
CA GLU A 223 6.20 -14.17 -11.98
C GLU A 223 4.71 -13.87 -12.18
N LEU A 224 4.35 -13.34 -13.37
CA LEU A 224 2.98 -12.91 -13.68
C LEU A 224 2.17 -13.95 -14.44
N SER A 225 2.73 -15.13 -14.72
CA SER A 225 2.10 -16.16 -15.59
C SER A 225 0.72 -16.62 -15.10
N ASN A 226 0.43 -16.55 -13.82
CA ASN A 226 -0.85 -16.94 -13.20
C ASN A 226 -1.60 -15.75 -12.60
N ALA A 227 -1.12 -14.53 -12.84
CA ALA A 227 -1.70 -13.35 -12.22
C ALA A 227 -2.88 -12.81 -13.05
N TRP A 228 -4.00 -12.56 -12.39
CA TRP A 228 -5.14 -11.83 -12.95
C TRP A 228 -4.97 -10.32 -12.78
N CYS A 229 -4.36 -9.95 -11.68
CA CYS A 229 -4.00 -8.57 -11.37
C CYS A 229 -2.63 -8.55 -10.69
N VAL A 230 -2.08 -7.35 -10.56
CA VAL A 230 -0.88 -7.09 -9.76
C VAL A 230 -1.11 -5.90 -8.83
N HIS A 231 -0.70 -6.06 -7.59
CA HIS A 231 -0.70 -4.99 -6.60
C HIS A 231 0.62 -4.22 -6.68
N LEU A 232 0.55 -2.91 -6.92
CA LEU A 232 1.74 -2.05 -7.10
C LEU A 232 2.28 -1.46 -5.80
N TRP A 233 1.72 -1.85 -4.64
CA TRP A 233 2.22 -1.38 -3.33
C TRP A 233 2.26 0.15 -3.23
N GLY A 234 1.18 0.82 -3.62
CA GLY A 234 1.08 2.27 -3.72
C GLY A 234 1.46 3.01 -2.46
N GLU A 235 1.14 2.47 -1.28
CA GLU A 235 1.55 3.06 0.00
C GLU A 235 3.08 3.05 0.17
N MET A 236 3.76 1.98 -0.26
CA MET A 236 5.22 1.90 -0.23
C MET A 236 5.84 2.89 -1.22
N ALA A 237 5.31 2.95 -2.44
CA ALA A 237 5.75 3.90 -3.45
C ALA A 237 5.48 5.37 -3.02
N ARG A 238 4.36 5.64 -2.34
CA ARG A 238 4.06 6.96 -1.78
C ARG A 238 5.05 7.40 -0.71
N ARG A 239 5.55 6.46 0.08
CA ARG A 239 6.56 6.72 1.12
C ARG A 239 7.96 6.88 0.54
N GLU A 240 8.23 6.33 -0.63
CA GLU A 240 9.48 6.48 -1.37
C GLU A 240 9.18 6.99 -2.80
N PRO A 241 8.88 8.30 -2.94
CA PRO A 241 8.45 8.87 -4.22
C PRO A 241 9.43 8.61 -5.36
N ASP A 242 10.73 8.52 -5.06
CA ASP A 242 11.78 8.24 -6.04
C ASP A 242 11.54 6.94 -6.82
N ALA A 243 10.97 5.91 -6.17
CA ALA A 243 10.70 4.65 -6.84
C ALA A 243 9.67 4.80 -7.96
N TRP A 244 8.63 5.61 -7.74
CA TRP A 244 7.63 5.93 -8.74
C TRP A 244 8.09 6.98 -9.73
N GLU A 245 8.72 8.06 -9.24
CA GLU A 245 9.18 9.18 -10.07
C GLU A 245 10.31 8.84 -11.03
N ASN A 246 11.18 7.92 -10.63
CA ASN A 246 12.34 7.47 -11.39
C ASN A 246 12.20 6.03 -11.90
N MET A 247 10.94 5.52 -11.98
CA MET A 247 10.73 4.16 -12.45
C MET A 247 11.29 3.94 -13.85
N SER A 248 11.81 2.76 -14.07
CA SER A 248 12.26 2.36 -15.41
C SER A 248 11.06 2.18 -16.33
N ARG A 249 11.10 2.77 -17.52
CA ARG A 249 10.11 2.53 -18.56
C ARG A 249 9.99 1.04 -18.92
N ASN A 250 11.08 0.31 -18.76
CA ASN A 250 11.14 -1.13 -18.97
C ASN A 250 10.80 -1.95 -17.72
N SER A 251 10.32 -1.34 -16.63
CA SER A 251 9.77 -2.05 -15.48
C SER A 251 8.35 -2.52 -15.75
N MET A 252 7.85 -3.42 -14.94
CA MET A 252 6.47 -3.87 -15.00
C MET A 252 5.48 -2.70 -14.90
N ALA A 253 5.64 -1.78 -13.95
CA ALA A 253 4.79 -0.61 -13.82
C ALA A 253 4.91 0.33 -15.03
N GLY A 254 6.13 0.49 -15.58
CA GLY A 254 6.38 1.27 -16.79
C GLY A 254 5.70 0.69 -18.02
N GLU A 255 5.78 -0.62 -18.22
CA GLU A 255 5.10 -1.32 -19.33
C GLU A 255 3.57 -1.22 -19.22
N LEU A 256 3.03 -1.27 -17.99
CA LEU A 256 1.59 -1.06 -17.74
C LEU A 256 1.16 0.37 -18.06
N LEU A 257 1.96 1.38 -17.70
CA LEU A 257 1.70 2.77 -18.08
C LEU A 257 1.70 2.95 -19.59
N ASP A 258 2.70 2.44 -20.31
CA ASP A 258 2.75 2.53 -21.78
C ASP A 258 1.54 1.83 -22.44
N ARG A 259 1.05 0.72 -21.85
CA ARG A 259 -0.10 -0.03 -22.35
C ARG A 259 -1.43 0.71 -22.18
N HIS A 260 -1.69 1.20 -20.96
CA HIS A 260 -3.01 1.72 -20.59
C HIS A 260 -3.12 3.25 -20.65
N LEU A 261 -1.98 3.94 -20.64
CA LEU A 261 -1.88 5.40 -20.69
C LEU A 261 -0.81 5.84 -21.72
N PRO A 262 -0.99 5.49 -23.02
CA PRO A 262 0.05 5.69 -24.04
C PRO A 262 0.43 7.16 -24.29
N GLY A 263 -0.37 8.12 -23.80
CA GLY A 263 -0.06 9.56 -23.83
C GLY A 263 0.74 10.05 -22.62
N HIS A 264 1.14 9.16 -21.69
CA HIS A 264 1.91 9.57 -20.54
C HIS A 264 3.29 10.11 -20.93
N ALA A 265 3.58 11.34 -20.46
CA ALA A 265 4.89 11.95 -20.68
C ALA A 265 5.91 11.38 -19.69
N TRP A 266 6.84 10.57 -20.21
CA TRP A 266 7.95 10.09 -19.42
C TRP A 266 8.91 11.23 -19.07
N LYS A 267 9.33 11.30 -17.82
CA LYS A 267 10.50 12.11 -17.46
C LYS A 267 11.69 11.58 -18.26
N PRO A 268 12.58 12.45 -18.78
CA PRO A 268 13.83 11.99 -19.39
C PRO A 268 14.53 11.06 -18.41
N ALA A 269 15.06 9.95 -18.93
CA ALA A 269 15.87 9.07 -18.10
C ALA A 269 16.92 9.91 -17.37
N PRO A 270 17.12 9.72 -16.06
CA PRO A 270 18.22 10.39 -15.38
C PRO A 270 19.49 10.13 -16.20
N GLY A 271 20.26 11.18 -16.47
CA GLY A 271 21.51 11.06 -17.20
C GLY A 271 22.39 9.94 -16.63
N PRO A 272 23.37 9.42 -17.35
CA PRO A 272 24.17 8.29 -16.90
C PRO A 272 24.62 8.54 -15.46
N ARG A 273 24.24 7.65 -14.55
CA ARG A 273 24.62 7.75 -13.14
C ARG A 273 26.15 7.84 -13.10
N LYS A 274 26.66 8.80 -12.34
CA LYS A 274 28.10 8.90 -12.09
C LYS A 274 28.55 7.54 -11.59
N LYS A 275 29.52 6.94 -12.29
CA LYS A 275 29.99 5.61 -11.89
C LYS A 275 30.63 5.72 -10.51
N VAL A 276 29.99 5.18 -9.51
CA VAL A 276 30.49 5.09 -8.14
C VAL A 276 31.19 3.76 -8.00
N ASN A 277 32.47 3.78 -7.70
CA ASN A 277 33.25 2.56 -7.48
C ASN A 277 33.23 2.12 -6.03
N ILE A 278 33.08 3.09 -5.10
CA ILE A 278 33.04 2.86 -3.66
C ILE A 278 31.95 3.72 -3.07
N LEU A 279 30.95 3.09 -2.42
CA LEU A 279 29.96 3.77 -1.60
C LEU A 279 30.33 3.61 -0.11
N VAL A 280 30.59 4.74 0.53
CA VAL A 280 30.91 4.79 1.98
C VAL A 280 29.66 5.15 2.77
N GLY A 281 29.16 4.22 3.54
CA GLY A 281 28.03 4.44 4.45
C GLY A 281 28.50 4.94 5.82
N ILE A 282 28.00 6.11 6.23
CA ILE A 282 28.32 6.72 7.53
C ILE A 282 27.10 6.63 8.43
N CYS A 283 27.17 5.76 9.43
CA CYS A 283 26.06 5.60 10.37
C CYS A 283 25.83 6.89 11.16
N SER A 284 24.59 7.34 11.20
CA SER A 284 24.19 8.56 11.92
C SER A 284 22.81 8.40 12.56
N CYS A 285 22.31 9.45 13.18
CA CYS A 285 20.94 9.56 13.68
C CYS A 285 20.39 10.96 13.48
N THR A 286 19.09 11.12 13.58
CA THR A 286 18.41 12.42 13.37
C THR A 286 18.98 13.53 14.26
N GLY A 287 19.26 13.23 15.54
CA GLY A 287 19.82 14.19 16.49
C GLY A 287 21.31 14.54 16.28
N ALA A 288 22.02 13.90 15.33
CA ALA A 288 23.46 14.07 15.13
C ALA A 288 23.83 15.06 14.02
N ALA A 289 23.01 16.07 13.72
CA ALA A 289 23.24 17.06 12.65
C ALA A 289 24.61 17.76 12.79
N ASN A 290 25.00 18.16 13.99
CA ASN A 290 26.30 18.79 14.23
C ASN A 290 27.48 17.87 13.90
N ARG A 291 27.37 16.56 14.16
CA ARG A 291 28.41 15.59 13.83
C ARG A 291 28.51 15.38 12.32
N ARG A 292 27.36 15.30 11.62
CA ARG A 292 27.37 15.25 10.15
C ARG A 292 28.00 16.49 9.54
N LYS A 293 27.67 17.68 10.07
CA LYS A 293 28.31 18.94 9.66
C LYS A 293 29.82 18.88 9.84
N ALA A 294 30.31 18.46 10.99
CA ALA A 294 31.74 18.33 11.26
C ALA A 294 32.43 17.36 10.28
N CYS A 295 31.82 16.22 9.94
CA CYS A 295 32.35 15.31 8.92
C CYS A 295 32.49 15.99 7.55
N ARG A 296 31.50 16.76 7.12
CA ARG A 296 31.52 17.50 5.84
C ARG A 296 32.61 18.57 5.81
N GLU A 297 32.82 19.26 6.92
CA GLU A 297 33.83 20.32 7.04
C GLU A 297 35.25 19.79 7.21
N THR A 298 35.41 18.50 7.48
CA THR A 298 36.72 17.86 7.70
C THR A 298 37.05 16.86 6.58
N TRP A 299 36.95 15.58 6.84
CA TRP A 299 37.44 14.54 5.92
C TRP A 299 36.56 14.33 4.67
N LEU A 300 35.29 14.75 4.67
CA LEU A 300 34.44 14.76 3.48
C LEU A 300 34.61 16.01 2.60
N SER A 301 35.34 17.02 3.06
CA SER A 301 35.59 18.24 2.30
C SER A 301 36.49 18.04 1.05
N HIS A 302 37.13 16.88 0.95
CA HIS A 302 38.00 16.51 -0.18
C HIS A 302 37.41 15.29 -0.89
N PRO A 303 36.42 15.46 -1.80
CA PRO A 303 35.82 14.36 -2.51
C PRO A 303 36.84 13.66 -3.41
N GLN A 304 36.80 12.32 -3.41
CA GLN A 304 37.62 11.48 -4.27
C GLN A 304 36.80 11.00 -5.46
N GLU A 305 37.42 10.95 -6.63
CA GLU A 305 36.77 10.46 -7.85
C GLU A 305 36.33 8.99 -7.69
N GLY A 306 35.09 8.70 -8.03
CA GLY A 306 34.50 7.36 -7.91
C GLY A 306 34.13 6.94 -6.48
N VAL A 307 34.31 7.82 -5.47
CA VAL A 307 33.88 7.57 -4.11
C VAL A 307 32.67 8.44 -3.77
N GLU A 308 31.63 7.83 -3.30
CA GLU A 308 30.44 8.52 -2.80
C GLU A 308 30.24 8.21 -1.32
N CYS A 309 29.99 9.25 -0.52
CA CYS A 309 29.73 9.11 0.91
C CYS A 309 28.29 9.49 1.22
N ARG A 310 27.58 8.64 1.97
CA ARG A 310 26.21 8.87 2.41
C ARG A 310 26.10 8.66 3.92
N PHE A 311 25.40 9.58 4.58
CA PHE A 311 24.98 9.36 5.96
C PHE A 311 23.70 8.53 5.94
N PHE A 312 23.64 7.46 6.71
CA PHE A 312 22.42 6.68 6.84
C PHE A 312 21.87 6.73 8.27
N LEU A 313 20.57 6.96 8.37
CA LEU A 313 19.85 7.05 9.64
C LEU A 313 18.59 6.19 9.58
N GLY A 314 18.10 5.84 10.77
CA GLY A 314 16.74 5.32 10.91
C GLY A 314 15.72 6.43 10.66
N ARG A 315 14.51 6.04 10.31
CA ARG A 315 13.45 6.99 9.96
C ARG A 315 12.77 7.52 11.22
N ARG A 316 12.97 8.82 11.48
CA ARG A 316 12.18 9.62 12.39
C ARG A 316 11.67 10.87 11.67
N THR A 317 10.44 11.27 11.92
CA THR A 317 9.90 12.54 11.40
C THR A 317 10.13 13.68 12.39
N PRO A 318 10.51 14.88 11.93
CA PRO A 318 10.83 15.21 10.55
C PRO A 318 12.22 14.65 10.12
N LEU A 319 12.32 14.26 8.86
CA LEU A 319 13.61 13.86 8.28
C LEU A 319 14.48 15.10 8.02
N PRO A 320 15.82 15.00 8.19
CA PRO A 320 16.70 16.06 7.78
C PRO A 320 16.63 16.31 6.28
N ASN A 321 16.51 17.57 5.87
CA ASN A 321 16.61 17.95 4.46
C ASN A 321 18.10 18.13 4.08
N GLU A 322 18.83 17.04 4.00
CA GLU A 322 20.26 17.01 3.72
C GLU A 322 20.49 16.06 2.52
N PRO A 323 21.08 16.50 1.38
CA PRO A 323 21.12 15.75 0.12
C PRO A 323 21.99 14.49 0.16
N ASP A 324 22.89 14.38 1.14
CA ASP A 324 23.78 13.23 1.37
C ASP A 324 23.29 12.30 2.48
N VAL A 325 22.03 12.47 2.92
CA VAL A 325 21.40 11.62 3.93
C VAL A 325 20.46 10.63 3.29
N VAL A 326 20.62 9.36 3.66
CA VAL A 326 19.71 8.26 3.33
C VAL A 326 18.91 7.88 4.57
N ALA A 327 17.59 7.99 4.49
CA ALA A 327 16.69 7.56 5.55
C ALA A 327 16.25 6.11 5.32
N LEU A 328 16.62 5.23 6.23
CA LEU A 328 16.31 3.80 6.16
C LEU A 328 15.06 3.48 6.98
N TRP A 329 14.31 2.46 6.53
CA TRP A 329 13.07 2.01 7.19
C TRP A 329 13.33 1.17 8.44
N VAL A 330 14.05 1.75 9.39
CA VAL A 330 14.36 1.15 10.70
C VAL A 330 14.27 2.22 11.78
N GLU A 331 14.09 1.84 13.02
CA GLU A 331 14.11 2.78 14.15
C GLU A 331 15.45 3.50 14.26
N ASP A 332 15.38 4.82 14.58
CA ASP A 332 16.57 5.69 14.67
C ASP A 332 17.17 5.72 16.07
N ASP A 333 17.49 4.55 16.61
CA ASP A 333 18.13 4.41 17.90
C ASP A 333 19.33 3.46 17.86
N TYR A 334 20.04 3.34 18.97
CA TYR A 334 21.24 2.51 19.08
C TYR A 334 20.93 1.00 19.05
N ARG A 335 19.77 0.59 19.53
CA ARG A 335 19.38 -0.83 19.58
C ARG A 335 19.16 -1.40 18.17
N HIS A 336 18.78 -0.55 17.23
CA HIS A 336 18.52 -0.91 15.83
C HIS A 336 19.74 -0.71 14.92
N LEU A 337 20.93 -0.49 15.47
CA LEU A 337 22.16 -0.32 14.69
C LEU A 337 22.46 -1.50 13.73
N PRO A 338 22.27 -2.77 14.11
CA PRO A 338 22.45 -3.88 13.17
C PRO A 338 21.43 -3.84 12.03
N ALA A 339 20.17 -3.48 12.31
CA ALA A 339 19.12 -3.33 11.29
C ALA A 339 19.42 -2.18 10.34
N LYS A 340 19.93 -1.05 10.84
CA LYS A 340 20.39 0.07 10.00
C LYS A 340 21.51 -0.36 9.04
N GLY A 341 22.51 -1.10 9.55
CA GLY A 341 23.59 -1.62 8.72
C GLY A 341 23.10 -2.51 7.60
N LEU A 342 22.21 -3.47 7.92
CA LEU A 342 21.63 -4.37 6.93
C LEU A 342 20.81 -3.59 5.87
N ALA A 343 19.98 -2.66 6.30
CA ALA A 343 19.17 -1.84 5.40
C ALA A 343 20.06 -0.94 4.50
N PHE A 344 21.20 -0.46 5.01
CA PHE A 344 22.16 0.28 4.20
C PHE A 344 22.85 -0.61 3.17
N TYR A 345 23.22 -1.85 3.49
CA TYR A 345 23.76 -2.79 2.51
C TYR A 345 22.77 -3.09 1.39
N GLN A 346 21.48 -3.27 1.73
CA GLN A 346 20.41 -3.43 0.75
C GLN A 346 20.32 -2.20 -0.16
N TYR A 347 20.29 -1.00 0.44
CA TYR A 347 20.33 0.26 -0.31
C TYR A 347 21.56 0.34 -1.26
N ALA A 348 22.75 -0.03 -0.78
CA ALA A 348 23.99 0.02 -1.57
C ALA A 348 23.98 -0.96 -2.75
N LEU A 349 23.27 -2.09 -2.66
CA LEU A 349 23.13 -3.05 -3.76
C LEU A 349 22.13 -2.57 -4.83
N GLU A 350 21.20 -1.70 -4.47
CA GLU A 350 20.16 -1.17 -5.35
C GLU A 350 20.57 0.12 -6.07
N HIS A 351 21.59 0.83 -5.56
CA HIS A 351 22.03 2.17 -6.02
C HIS A 351 23.49 2.23 -6.42
#